data_e1e5c93b930de7f0c79a76880117046a
#
_entry.id   e1e5c93b930de7f0c79a76880117046a
#
_cell.length_a   1.000
_cell.length_b   1.000
_cell.length_c   1.000
_cell.angle_alpha   90.00
_cell.angle_beta   90.00
_cell.angle_gamma   90.00
#
_symmetry.space_group_name_H-M   'P 1'
#
loop_
_entity.id
_entity.type
_entity.pdbx_description
1 polymer ?
#
loop_
_entity_poly.entity_id
_entity_poly.type
_entity_poly.pdbx_seq_one_letter_code
_entity_poly.pdbx_strand_id
1 'polypeptide(L)'
;MRIAMIGSGYVGLVSGACFAQFGHDVVCVDKDAAKIERLRKGEIPIYEPGLDRLVADNVRSGRLTFGTHLADAVGNADAVFIAVGTPTRRGDGHADLSYVYAAAAEIAQAITGYTVIVTKSTVPVGTGREVARIIRESRPAAEFDVASNPEFLREGAAIEDFMKPDRVVIGVESQRARDVMSAIYRPLNLIQTPMVFTNIETAEVTKYAGNAFLATKITFINEIADLCEKVGADVHDVARGIGLDGRIGRKFLHPGPGFGGSCFPKDTLALAYTAREANAPQTIVEQVIQVNNGRKKRMARKVIDFCGGSVAGLTIGVLGLTFKPNTDDMRDAPSLDIVPALQAAGAKIVAFDPEGMEEAGRLMKDVSFTRTAYEAATGADVLVVITEWHEFRGLDPRRIKDLMRQPRIVDLRNIFDPGEMRALGFTYEGVGRPAPRS
;
A
#
# COMPACT_ATOMS: atom_id res chain seq x y z
N MET A 1 -27.12 -7.82 7.85
CA MET A 1 -26.41 -9.07 8.17
C MET A 1 -25.44 -8.79 9.31
N ARG A 2 -25.12 -9.81 10.09
CA ARG A 2 -24.14 -9.70 11.19
C ARG A 2 -22.78 -10.19 10.69
N ILE A 3 -21.78 -9.35 10.79
CA ILE A 3 -20.43 -9.59 10.29
C ILE A 3 -19.43 -9.50 11.44
N ALA A 4 -18.61 -10.52 11.62
CA ALA A 4 -17.45 -10.46 12.49
C ALA A 4 -16.19 -10.19 11.65
N MET A 5 -15.45 -9.14 11.97
CA MET A 5 -14.18 -8.79 11.33
C MET A 5 -13.04 -9.12 12.28
N ILE A 6 -12.26 -10.12 11.98
CA ILE A 6 -11.15 -10.59 12.81
C ILE A 6 -9.86 -9.93 12.37
N GLY A 7 -9.33 -9.06 13.22
CA GLY A 7 -8.22 -8.15 12.95
C GLY A 7 -8.70 -6.74 12.69
N SER A 8 -8.24 -5.78 13.51
CA SER A 8 -8.53 -4.33 13.37
C SER A 8 -7.30 -3.56 12.90
N GLY A 9 -6.52 -4.18 12.01
CA GLY A 9 -5.50 -3.52 11.22
C GLY A 9 -6.11 -2.70 10.08
N TYR A 10 -5.28 -2.21 9.15
CA TYR A 10 -5.73 -1.36 8.06
C TYR A 10 -6.91 -1.96 7.28
N VAL A 11 -6.74 -3.16 6.73
CA VAL A 11 -7.77 -3.84 5.93
C VAL A 11 -9.04 -4.12 6.74
N GLY A 12 -8.88 -4.63 7.97
CA GLY A 12 -10.02 -5.01 8.81
C GLY A 12 -10.83 -3.80 9.27
N LEU A 13 -10.18 -2.73 9.71
CA LEU A 13 -10.87 -1.54 10.20
C LEU A 13 -11.58 -0.80 9.08
N VAL A 14 -10.91 -0.57 7.93
CA VAL A 14 -11.53 0.07 6.77
C VAL A 14 -12.70 -0.76 6.24
N SER A 15 -12.50 -2.08 6.06
CA SER A 15 -13.57 -2.96 5.55
C SER A 15 -14.73 -3.04 6.53
N GLY A 16 -14.46 -3.15 7.83
CA GLY A 16 -15.50 -3.20 8.87
C GLY A 16 -16.34 -1.92 8.91
N ALA A 17 -15.69 -0.76 8.88
CA ALA A 17 -16.38 0.53 8.84
C ALA A 17 -17.22 0.71 7.55
N CYS A 18 -16.71 0.29 6.40
CA CYS A 18 -17.43 0.35 5.14
C CYS A 18 -18.62 -0.64 5.09
N PHE A 19 -18.47 -1.86 5.62
CA PHE A 19 -19.61 -2.78 5.75
C PHE A 19 -20.69 -2.23 6.70
N ALA A 20 -20.30 -1.59 7.81
CA ALA A 20 -21.24 -0.91 8.69
C ALA A 20 -21.96 0.23 7.96
N GLN A 21 -21.25 0.97 7.10
CA GLN A 21 -21.85 2.01 6.26
C GLN A 21 -22.82 1.44 5.22
N PHE A 22 -22.62 0.21 4.76
CA PHE A 22 -23.60 -0.52 3.92
C PHE A 22 -24.86 -0.95 4.68
N GLY A 23 -24.90 -0.76 6.01
CA GLY A 23 -26.05 -1.10 6.84
C GLY A 23 -25.98 -2.48 7.48
N HIS A 24 -24.81 -3.08 7.54
CA HIS A 24 -24.57 -4.33 8.28
C HIS A 24 -24.24 -4.06 9.75
N ASP A 25 -24.55 -5.02 10.62
CA ASP A 25 -24.10 -5.00 12.00
C ASP A 25 -22.70 -5.65 12.07
N VAL A 26 -21.68 -4.85 12.37
CA VAL A 26 -20.27 -5.27 12.30
C VAL A 26 -19.62 -5.21 13.67
N VAL A 27 -18.96 -6.31 14.04
CA VAL A 27 -18.09 -6.39 15.21
C VAL A 27 -16.65 -6.55 14.73
N CYS A 28 -15.79 -5.57 14.97
CA CYS A 28 -14.36 -5.69 14.73
C CYS A 28 -13.67 -6.22 15.99
N VAL A 29 -12.93 -7.32 15.85
CA VAL A 29 -12.24 -7.98 16.96
C VAL A 29 -10.73 -7.93 16.74
N ASP A 30 -9.99 -7.56 17.78
CA ASP A 30 -8.52 -7.62 17.79
C ASP A 30 -8.02 -8.12 19.15
N LYS A 31 -6.94 -8.90 19.15
CA LYS A 31 -6.30 -9.41 20.40
C LYS A 31 -5.59 -8.29 21.17
N ASP A 32 -5.22 -7.20 20.51
CA ASP A 32 -4.61 -6.03 21.12
C ASP A 32 -5.68 -5.20 21.87
N ALA A 33 -5.76 -5.43 23.19
CA ALA A 33 -6.71 -4.73 24.04
C ALA A 33 -6.48 -3.21 24.08
N ALA A 34 -5.23 -2.75 23.96
CA ALA A 34 -4.92 -1.33 23.95
C ALA A 34 -5.44 -0.67 22.67
N LYS A 35 -5.30 -1.33 21.52
CA LYS A 35 -5.87 -0.90 20.24
C LYS A 35 -7.40 -0.82 20.32
N ILE A 36 -8.06 -1.84 20.85
CA ILE A 36 -9.53 -1.86 20.99
C ILE A 36 -10.01 -0.74 21.91
N GLU A 37 -9.30 -0.48 23.00
CA GLU A 37 -9.65 0.60 23.92
C GLU A 37 -9.52 1.99 23.25
N ARG A 38 -8.49 2.20 22.45
CA ARG A 38 -8.34 3.41 21.63
C ARG A 38 -9.50 3.58 20.64
N LEU A 39 -9.84 2.51 19.91
CA LEU A 39 -10.96 2.51 18.96
C LEU A 39 -12.31 2.82 19.63
N ARG A 40 -12.56 2.29 20.84
CA ARG A 40 -13.75 2.60 21.65
C ARG A 40 -13.83 4.06 22.07
N LYS A 41 -12.67 4.70 22.26
CA LYS A 41 -12.57 6.14 22.53
C LYS A 41 -12.64 7.02 21.29
N GLY A 42 -12.74 6.42 20.10
CA GLY A 42 -12.75 7.13 18.82
C GLY A 42 -11.37 7.50 18.30
N GLU A 43 -10.31 6.97 18.90
CA GLU A 43 -8.93 7.15 18.41
C GLU A 43 -8.61 6.11 17.34
N ILE A 44 -8.41 6.54 16.10
CA ILE A 44 -8.11 5.64 14.97
C ILE A 44 -6.60 5.38 14.94
N PRO A 45 -6.14 4.09 15.06
CA PRO A 45 -4.72 3.76 15.14
C PRO A 45 -4.01 3.65 13.78
N ILE A 46 -4.63 4.10 12.71
CA ILE A 46 -4.11 4.07 11.35
C ILE A 46 -4.45 5.39 10.66
N TYR A 47 -3.61 5.83 9.72
CA TYR A 47 -3.92 6.99 8.90
C TYR A 47 -4.66 6.58 7.62
N GLU A 48 -5.89 7.03 7.49
CA GLU A 48 -6.69 6.93 6.25
C GLU A 48 -7.66 8.11 6.21
N PRO A 49 -7.61 8.97 5.18
CA PRO A 49 -8.46 10.15 5.09
C PRO A 49 -9.96 9.84 5.23
N GLY A 50 -10.61 10.45 6.23
CA GLY A 50 -12.05 10.32 6.48
C GLY A 50 -12.49 9.05 7.24
N LEU A 51 -11.56 8.19 7.63
CA LEU A 51 -11.88 6.97 8.40
C LEU A 51 -12.38 7.30 9.81
N ASP A 52 -11.83 8.31 10.44
CA ASP A 52 -12.25 8.81 11.74
C ASP A 52 -13.74 9.15 11.79
N ARG A 53 -14.18 9.91 10.82
CA ARG A 53 -15.59 10.28 10.66
C ARG A 53 -16.47 9.06 10.36
N LEU A 54 -16.04 8.20 9.43
CA LEU A 54 -16.77 7.00 9.04
C LEU A 54 -16.98 6.06 10.23
N VAL A 55 -15.94 5.83 11.04
CA VAL A 55 -16.01 5.01 12.25
C VAL A 55 -16.94 5.66 13.27
N ALA A 56 -16.77 6.96 13.58
CA ALA A 56 -17.58 7.67 14.54
C ALA A 56 -19.07 7.64 14.22
N ASP A 57 -19.43 7.83 12.94
CA ASP A 57 -20.82 7.81 12.49
C ASP A 57 -21.46 6.41 12.63
N ASN A 58 -20.70 5.34 12.32
CA ASN A 58 -21.19 3.97 12.43
C ASN A 58 -21.22 3.43 13.86
N VAL A 59 -20.30 3.86 14.71
CA VAL A 59 -20.37 3.58 16.17
C VAL A 59 -21.59 4.26 16.79
N ARG A 60 -21.80 5.54 16.48
CA ARG A 60 -22.98 6.29 16.98
C ARG A 60 -24.32 5.66 16.56
N SER A 61 -24.38 5.10 15.35
CA SER A 61 -25.58 4.41 14.86
C SER A 61 -25.74 2.99 15.39
N GLY A 62 -24.80 2.49 16.18
CA GLY A 62 -24.79 1.13 16.73
C GLY A 62 -24.47 0.02 15.74
N ARG A 63 -24.09 0.36 14.49
CA ARG A 63 -23.74 -0.63 13.45
C ARG A 63 -22.29 -1.12 13.50
N LEU A 64 -21.39 -0.39 14.16
CA LEU A 64 -20.01 -0.77 14.33
C LEU A 64 -19.64 -0.84 15.79
N THR A 65 -19.12 -1.98 16.21
CA THR A 65 -18.63 -2.19 17.59
C THR A 65 -17.25 -2.82 17.59
N PHE A 66 -16.55 -2.72 18.73
CA PHE A 66 -15.18 -3.23 18.90
C PHE A 66 -15.09 -4.16 20.10
N GLY A 67 -14.40 -5.29 19.95
CA GLY A 67 -14.24 -6.29 20.98
C GLY A 67 -12.88 -6.98 20.98
N THR A 68 -12.54 -7.63 22.09
CA THR A 68 -11.34 -8.46 22.24
C THR A 68 -11.66 -9.95 22.23
N HIS A 69 -12.92 -10.33 22.40
CA HIS A 69 -13.36 -11.72 22.50
C HIS A 69 -13.98 -12.17 21.17
N LEU A 70 -13.25 -13.02 20.46
CA LEU A 70 -13.66 -13.53 19.14
C LEU A 70 -14.98 -14.32 19.23
N ALA A 71 -15.16 -15.14 20.29
CA ALA A 71 -16.32 -15.99 20.43
C ALA A 71 -17.64 -15.21 20.45
N ASP A 72 -17.67 -14.04 21.09
CA ASP A 72 -18.87 -13.20 21.19
C ASP A 72 -19.27 -12.64 19.81
N ALA A 73 -18.30 -12.35 18.95
CA ALA A 73 -18.56 -11.82 17.61
C ALA A 73 -18.97 -12.94 16.61
N VAL A 74 -18.34 -14.11 16.73
CA VAL A 74 -18.50 -15.21 15.76
C VAL A 74 -19.81 -15.99 16.00
N GLY A 75 -20.22 -16.20 17.24
CA GLY A 75 -21.34 -17.08 17.61
C GLY A 75 -22.66 -16.82 16.89
N ASN A 76 -22.91 -15.59 16.49
CA ASN A 76 -24.14 -15.20 15.77
C ASN A 76 -23.85 -14.56 14.39
N ALA A 77 -22.66 -14.67 13.86
CA ALA A 77 -22.28 -14.03 12.60
C ALA A 77 -22.77 -14.83 11.38
N ASP A 78 -23.35 -14.13 10.40
CA ASP A 78 -23.66 -14.70 9.08
C ASP A 78 -22.37 -14.91 8.26
N ALA A 79 -21.37 -14.03 8.47
CA ALA A 79 -20.05 -14.15 7.88
C ALA A 79 -18.96 -13.67 8.84
N VAL A 80 -17.82 -14.36 8.84
CA VAL A 80 -16.62 -14.02 9.61
C VAL A 80 -15.48 -13.73 8.64
N PHE A 81 -15.01 -12.49 8.62
CA PHE A 81 -13.90 -12.07 7.77
C PHE A 81 -12.57 -12.13 8.54
N ILE A 82 -11.63 -12.90 8.04
CA ILE A 82 -10.26 -12.97 8.53
C ILE A 82 -9.46 -11.88 7.83
N ALA A 83 -9.14 -10.81 8.56
CA ALA A 83 -8.39 -9.64 8.08
C ALA A 83 -7.15 -9.38 8.95
N VAL A 84 -6.50 -10.46 9.39
CA VAL A 84 -5.27 -10.42 10.19
C VAL A 84 -4.04 -10.17 9.32
N GLY A 85 -2.95 -9.71 9.94
CA GLY A 85 -1.68 -9.49 9.23
C GLY A 85 -1.10 -10.77 8.64
N THR A 86 -0.50 -10.64 7.45
CA THR A 86 0.26 -11.69 6.77
C THR A 86 1.66 -11.15 6.44
N PRO A 87 2.52 -10.91 7.45
CA PRO A 87 3.84 -10.34 7.22
C PRO A 87 4.73 -11.30 6.43
N THR A 88 5.73 -10.76 5.75
CA THR A 88 6.76 -11.58 5.09
C THR A 88 7.60 -12.28 6.14
N ARG A 89 7.73 -13.60 6.03
CA ARG A 89 8.59 -14.39 6.90
C ARG A 89 10.06 -14.09 6.63
N ARG A 90 10.82 -13.90 7.70
CA ARG A 90 12.25 -13.62 7.57
C ARG A 90 12.99 -14.82 6.96
N GLY A 91 13.76 -14.58 5.90
CA GLY A 91 14.67 -15.55 5.29
C GLY A 91 14.22 -16.13 3.95
N ASP A 92 12.94 -16.39 3.72
CA ASP A 92 12.47 -17.05 2.49
C ASP A 92 11.47 -16.23 1.65
N GLY A 93 10.97 -15.12 2.19
CA GLY A 93 10.00 -14.27 1.48
C GLY A 93 8.57 -14.80 1.47
N HIS A 94 8.31 -15.94 2.13
CA HIS A 94 6.97 -16.50 2.26
C HIS A 94 6.10 -15.66 3.20
N ALA A 95 4.76 -15.69 3.00
CA ALA A 95 3.83 -15.06 3.94
C ALA A 95 3.75 -15.88 5.24
N ASP A 96 3.82 -15.23 6.40
CA ASP A 96 3.53 -15.85 7.68
C ASP A 96 2.01 -15.95 7.86
N LEU A 97 1.49 -17.19 7.77
CA LEU A 97 0.08 -17.51 7.89
C LEU A 97 -0.34 -17.95 9.31
N SER A 98 0.58 -17.93 10.27
CA SER A 98 0.30 -18.38 11.64
C SER A 98 -0.90 -17.64 12.26
N TYR A 99 -1.04 -16.34 12.00
CA TYR A 99 -2.19 -15.56 12.48
C TYR A 99 -3.51 -15.96 11.82
N VAL A 100 -3.49 -16.31 10.53
CA VAL A 100 -4.67 -16.76 9.78
C VAL A 100 -5.14 -18.12 10.32
N TYR A 101 -4.21 -19.04 10.52
CA TYR A 101 -4.51 -20.38 11.02
C TYR A 101 -4.95 -20.39 12.49
N ALA A 102 -4.33 -19.55 13.32
CA ALA A 102 -4.77 -19.37 14.69
C ALA A 102 -6.20 -18.79 14.76
N ALA A 103 -6.51 -17.80 13.92
CA ALA A 103 -7.87 -17.26 13.82
C ALA A 103 -8.87 -18.34 13.37
N ALA A 104 -8.53 -19.17 12.37
CA ALA A 104 -9.39 -20.26 11.89
C ALA A 104 -9.70 -21.28 13.01
N ALA A 105 -8.68 -21.64 13.79
CA ALA A 105 -8.86 -22.58 14.92
C ALA A 105 -9.76 -21.99 16.04
N GLU A 106 -9.60 -20.70 16.35
CA GLU A 106 -10.45 -20.01 17.33
C GLU A 106 -11.89 -19.84 16.83
N ILE A 107 -12.08 -19.48 15.55
CA ILE A 107 -13.39 -19.39 14.89
C ILE A 107 -14.12 -20.74 14.98
N ALA A 108 -13.42 -21.86 14.72
CA ALA A 108 -14.01 -23.19 14.78
C ALA A 108 -14.69 -23.47 16.12
N GLN A 109 -14.11 -23.04 17.24
CA GLN A 109 -14.67 -23.23 18.57
C GLN A 109 -15.91 -22.36 18.85
N ALA A 110 -16.05 -21.26 18.12
CA ALA A 110 -17.08 -20.25 18.35
C ALA A 110 -18.31 -20.36 17.44
N ILE A 111 -18.21 -21.04 16.31
CA ILE A 111 -19.34 -21.20 15.35
C ILE A 111 -20.50 -21.93 16.04
N THR A 112 -21.72 -21.38 15.99
CA THR A 112 -22.92 -21.98 16.57
C THR A 112 -23.94 -22.42 15.54
N GLY A 113 -23.86 -21.93 14.32
CA GLY A 113 -24.74 -22.23 13.19
C GLY A 113 -23.97 -22.07 11.88
N TYR A 114 -24.68 -22.09 10.77
CA TYR A 114 -24.06 -21.90 9.47
C TYR A 114 -23.43 -20.53 9.34
N THR A 115 -22.16 -20.50 8.99
CA THR A 115 -21.37 -19.27 8.88
C THR A 115 -20.43 -19.34 7.66
N VAL A 116 -20.33 -18.26 6.89
CA VAL A 116 -19.32 -18.17 5.82
C VAL A 116 -18.04 -17.59 6.39
N ILE A 117 -16.94 -18.34 6.31
CA ILE A 117 -15.61 -17.91 6.76
C ILE A 117 -14.85 -17.34 5.57
N VAL A 118 -14.59 -16.05 5.62
CA VAL A 118 -14.06 -15.29 4.49
C VAL A 118 -12.62 -14.88 4.73
N THR A 119 -11.70 -15.33 3.91
CA THR A 119 -10.33 -14.83 3.91
C THR A 119 -10.29 -13.50 3.17
N LYS A 120 -10.10 -12.41 3.92
CA LYS A 120 -9.95 -11.03 3.39
C LYS A 120 -8.49 -10.64 3.25
N SER A 121 -7.63 -11.13 4.14
CA SER A 121 -6.17 -10.97 4.06
C SER A 121 -5.64 -11.47 2.72
N THR A 122 -4.59 -10.83 2.19
CA THR A 122 -3.87 -11.33 1.03
C THR A 122 -3.03 -12.54 1.44
N VAL A 123 -3.36 -13.69 0.89
CA VAL A 123 -2.81 -14.99 1.28
C VAL A 123 -2.35 -15.81 0.06
N PRO A 124 -1.32 -16.66 0.19
CA PRO A 124 -0.92 -17.60 -0.84
C PRO A 124 -2.05 -18.56 -1.26
N VAL A 125 -1.96 -19.05 -2.49
CA VAL A 125 -2.91 -20.02 -3.05
C VAL A 125 -2.96 -21.28 -2.19
N GLY A 126 -4.19 -21.76 -1.93
CA GLY A 126 -4.45 -22.92 -1.08
C GLY A 126 -4.74 -22.58 0.38
N THR A 127 -4.56 -21.32 0.80
CA THR A 127 -4.83 -20.92 2.19
C THR A 127 -6.29 -21.13 2.58
N GLY A 128 -7.23 -20.83 1.69
CA GLY A 128 -8.65 -21.09 1.96
C GLY A 128 -8.96 -22.57 2.19
N ARG A 129 -8.27 -23.48 1.49
CA ARG A 129 -8.39 -24.93 1.73
C ARG A 129 -7.86 -25.31 3.10
N GLU A 130 -6.73 -24.75 3.49
CA GLU A 130 -6.13 -25.01 4.79
C GLU A 130 -7.00 -24.46 5.94
N VAL A 131 -7.59 -23.27 5.77
CA VAL A 131 -8.59 -22.73 6.72
C VAL A 131 -9.76 -23.72 6.86
N ALA A 132 -10.30 -24.23 5.75
CA ALA A 132 -11.39 -25.20 5.78
C ALA A 132 -10.97 -26.50 6.50
N ARG A 133 -9.75 -27.00 6.26
CA ARG A 133 -9.21 -28.18 6.93
C ARG A 133 -9.10 -27.97 8.45
N ILE A 134 -8.51 -26.87 8.87
CA ILE A 134 -8.34 -26.54 10.28
C ILE A 134 -9.69 -26.49 11.02
N ILE A 135 -10.69 -25.85 10.41
CA ILE A 135 -12.02 -25.73 11.03
C ILE A 135 -12.67 -27.12 11.13
N ARG A 136 -12.64 -27.94 10.08
CA ARG A 136 -13.22 -29.30 10.08
C ARG A 136 -12.55 -30.23 11.10
N GLU A 137 -11.22 -30.17 11.23
CA GLU A 137 -10.49 -30.97 12.20
C GLU A 137 -10.76 -30.50 13.64
N SER A 138 -10.84 -29.20 13.87
CA SER A 138 -11.11 -28.62 15.19
C SER A 138 -12.56 -28.84 15.65
N ARG A 139 -13.51 -28.84 14.71
CA ARG A 139 -14.94 -29.00 14.98
C ARG A 139 -15.67 -29.69 13.82
N PRO A 140 -15.65 -31.02 13.74
CA PRO A 140 -16.24 -31.78 12.62
C PRO A 140 -17.73 -31.50 12.37
N ALA A 141 -18.48 -31.12 13.41
CA ALA A 141 -19.92 -30.84 13.33
C ALA A 141 -20.25 -29.37 12.95
N ALA A 142 -19.25 -28.53 12.70
CA ALA A 142 -19.49 -27.14 12.33
C ALA A 142 -20.14 -27.04 10.93
N GLU A 143 -21.19 -26.25 10.83
CA GLU A 143 -21.82 -25.91 9.55
C GLU A 143 -21.19 -24.63 8.99
N PHE A 144 -20.34 -24.74 8.00
CA PHE A 144 -19.66 -23.60 7.39
C PHE A 144 -19.27 -23.83 5.94
N ASP A 145 -19.07 -22.75 5.24
CA ASP A 145 -18.35 -22.68 3.97
C ASP A 145 -17.20 -21.70 4.06
N VAL A 146 -16.20 -21.88 3.20
CA VAL A 146 -15.07 -20.93 3.09
C VAL A 146 -15.22 -20.13 1.81
N ALA A 147 -14.89 -18.83 1.91
CA ALA A 147 -14.79 -17.93 0.78
C ALA A 147 -13.42 -17.22 0.79
N SER A 148 -12.90 -16.93 -0.40
CA SER A 148 -11.77 -16.01 -0.59
C SER A 148 -12.30 -14.72 -1.18
N ASN A 149 -12.08 -13.61 -0.50
CA ASN A 149 -12.53 -12.30 -0.94
C ASN A 149 -11.39 -11.28 -0.77
N PRO A 150 -10.37 -11.36 -1.62
CA PRO A 150 -9.22 -10.46 -1.53
C PRO A 150 -9.64 -9.00 -1.69
N GLU A 151 -8.94 -8.11 -0.99
CA GLU A 151 -9.13 -6.68 -1.08
C GLU A 151 -8.26 -6.09 -2.21
N PHE A 152 -8.69 -4.95 -2.77
CA PHE A 152 -7.94 -4.18 -3.76
C PHE A 152 -7.84 -2.71 -3.36
N LEU A 153 -7.75 -2.48 -2.05
CA LEU A 153 -7.71 -1.17 -1.43
C LEU A 153 -6.34 -0.52 -1.65
N ARG A 154 -6.34 0.79 -1.85
CA ARG A 154 -5.13 1.61 -1.87
C ARG A 154 -5.10 2.45 -0.60
N GLU A 155 -4.06 2.33 0.21
CA GLU A 155 -3.86 3.20 1.36
C GLU A 155 -3.99 4.67 0.93
N GLY A 156 -4.67 5.49 1.74
CA GLY A 156 -4.98 6.89 1.42
C GLY A 156 -6.15 7.12 0.45
N ALA A 157 -6.78 6.05 -0.06
CA ALA A 157 -7.99 6.08 -0.87
C ALA A 157 -8.86 4.82 -0.67
N ALA A 158 -8.66 4.10 0.44
CA ALA A 158 -9.26 2.79 0.66
C ALA A 158 -10.76 2.84 0.87
N ILE A 159 -11.28 3.89 1.48
CA ILE A 159 -12.72 4.09 1.64
C ILE A 159 -13.38 4.23 0.26
N GLU A 160 -12.82 5.04 -0.63
CA GLU A 160 -13.35 5.21 -1.98
C GLU A 160 -13.27 3.91 -2.78
N ASP A 161 -12.12 3.21 -2.72
CA ASP A 161 -11.91 1.93 -3.39
C ASP A 161 -12.89 0.84 -2.87
N PHE A 162 -13.28 0.89 -1.60
CA PHE A 162 -14.26 -0.04 -1.04
C PHE A 162 -15.70 0.33 -1.42
N MET A 163 -16.04 1.63 -1.36
CA MET A 163 -17.40 2.12 -1.62
C MET A 163 -17.74 2.14 -3.11
N LYS A 164 -16.73 2.27 -3.99
CA LYS A 164 -16.88 2.32 -5.45
C LYS A 164 -15.79 1.46 -6.13
N PRO A 165 -15.76 0.15 -5.88
CA PRO A 165 -14.72 -0.70 -6.44
C PRO A 165 -14.95 -0.96 -7.94
N ASP A 166 -13.86 -1.10 -8.70
CA ASP A 166 -13.92 -1.53 -10.11
C ASP A 166 -14.56 -2.93 -10.25
N ARG A 167 -14.41 -3.80 -9.25
CA ARG A 167 -14.99 -5.15 -9.14
C ARG A 167 -14.85 -5.69 -7.72
N VAL A 168 -15.68 -6.68 -7.40
CA VAL A 168 -15.51 -7.54 -6.20
C VAL A 168 -15.19 -8.94 -6.65
N VAL A 169 -14.08 -9.52 -6.20
CA VAL A 169 -13.69 -10.92 -6.51
C VAL A 169 -14.06 -11.80 -5.33
N ILE A 170 -14.77 -12.89 -5.59
CA ILE A 170 -15.29 -13.80 -4.58
C ILE A 170 -15.05 -15.24 -5.03
N GLY A 171 -14.14 -15.93 -4.35
CA GLY A 171 -13.93 -17.36 -4.51
C GLY A 171 -14.83 -18.14 -3.57
N VAL A 172 -15.77 -18.92 -4.09
CA VAL A 172 -16.71 -19.76 -3.33
C VAL A 172 -17.01 -21.04 -4.09
N GLU A 173 -17.46 -22.08 -3.37
CA GLU A 173 -17.80 -23.38 -3.97
C GLU A 173 -19.27 -23.76 -3.82
N SER A 174 -19.97 -23.23 -2.81
CA SER A 174 -21.39 -23.52 -2.58
C SER A 174 -22.28 -22.37 -3.02
N GLN A 175 -23.50 -22.69 -3.44
CA GLN A 175 -24.51 -21.68 -3.74
C GLN A 175 -24.89 -20.90 -2.47
N ARG A 176 -24.93 -21.57 -1.32
CA ARG A 176 -25.26 -20.95 -0.03
C ARG A 176 -24.27 -19.86 0.35
N ALA A 177 -22.95 -20.14 0.22
CA ALA A 177 -21.91 -19.12 0.43
C ALA A 177 -21.99 -17.99 -0.59
N ARG A 178 -22.28 -18.29 -1.85
CA ARG A 178 -22.48 -17.29 -2.91
C ARG A 178 -23.64 -16.35 -2.58
N ASP A 179 -24.76 -16.88 -2.07
CA ASP A 179 -25.93 -16.07 -1.71
C ASP A 179 -25.61 -15.12 -0.53
N VAL A 180 -24.92 -15.63 0.50
CA VAL A 180 -24.46 -14.81 1.63
C VAL A 180 -23.53 -13.69 1.16
N MET A 181 -22.52 -14.00 0.37
CA MET A 181 -21.58 -13.00 -0.14
C MET A 181 -22.26 -11.98 -1.05
N SER A 182 -23.21 -12.43 -1.89
CA SER A 182 -24.02 -11.52 -2.73
C SER A 182 -24.86 -10.57 -1.88
N ALA A 183 -25.43 -11.05 -0.78
CA ALA A 183 -26.23 -10.23 0.14
C ALA A 183 -25.37 -9.18 0.88
N ILE A 184 -24.13 -9.54 1.25
CA ILE A 184 -23.17 -8.61 1.88
C ILE A 184 -22.82 -7.44 0.94
N TYR A 185 -22.56 -7.73 -0.32
CA TYR A 185 -22.16 -6.73 -1.32
C TYR A 185 -23.34 -6.14 -2.11
N ARG A 186 -24.60 -6.48 -1.76
CA ARG A 186 -25.81 -5.98 -2.45
C ARG A 186 -25.86 -4.45 -2.59
N PRO A 187 -25.41 -3.62 -1.64
CA PRO A 187 -25.41 -2.17 -1.80
C PRO A 187 -24.62 -1.67 -3.02
N LEU A 188 -23.63 -2.40 -3.49
CA LEU A 188 -22.87 -2.08 -4.70
C LEU A 188 -23.64 -2.30 -6.01
N ASN A 189 -24.78 -2.99 -5.97
CA ASN A 189 -25.63 -3.18 -7.15
C ASN A 189 -26.17 -1.84 -7.68
N LEU A 190 -26.37 -0.85 -6.80
CA LEU A 190 -26.82 0.49 -7.19
C LEU A 190 -25.88 1.16 -8.20
N ILE A 191 -24.59 0.92 -8.07
CA ILE A 191 -23.55 1.44 -8.97
C ILE A 191 -23.09 0.39 -9.99
N GLN A 192 -23.80 -0.72 -10.11
CA GLN A 192 -23.55 -1.81 -11.07
C GLN A 192 -22.12 -2.38 -10.99
N THR A 193 -21.52 -2.43 -9.80
CA THR A 193 -20.19 -3.01 -9.62
C THR A 193 -20.19 -4.49 -10.02
N PRO A 194 -19.30 -4.94 -10.91
CA PRO A 194 -19.18 -6.34 -11.28
C PRO A 194 -18.77 -7.21 -10.08
N MET A 195 -19.52 -8.27 -9.81
CA MET A 195 -19.14 -9.34 -8.89
C MET A 195 -18.59 -10.53 -9.68
N VAL A 196 -17.31 -10.81 -9.50
CA VAL A 196 -16.61 -11.91 -10.17
C VAL A 196 -16.59 -13.09 -9.24
N PHE A 197 -17.51 -14.04 -9.45
CA PHE A 197 -17.54 -15.29 -8.72
C PHE A 197 -16.65 -16.33 -9.40
N THR A 198 -15.80 -16.98 -8.61
CA THR A 198 -14.86 -18.01 -9.08
C THR A 198 -14.61 -19.04 -7.98
N ASN A 199 -13.71 -20.01 -8.18
CA ASN A 199 -13.23 -20.87 -7.11
C ASN A 199 -12.25 -20.13 -6.19
N ILE A 200 -11.95 -20.73 -5.03
CA ILE A 200 -11.12 -20.13 -3.99
C ILE A 200 -9.73 -19.79 -4.50
N GLU A 201 -9.07 -20.75 -5.15
CA GLU A 201 -7.70 -20.62 -5.66
C GLU A 201 -7.59 -19.51 -6.71
N THR A 202 -8.56 -19.39 -7.61
CA THR A 202 -8.58 -18.33 -8.62
C THR A 202 -8.70 -16.96 -7.98
N ALA A 203 -9.53 -16.81 -6.93
CA ALA A 203 -9.64 -15.55 -6.21
C ALA A 203 -8.31 -15.16 -5.53
N GLU A 204 -7.64 -16.13 -4.89
CA GLU A 204 -6.33 -15.94 -4.27
C GLU A 204 -5.26 -15.53 -5.30
N VAL A 205 -5.15 -16.24 -6.43
CA VAL A 205 -4.22 -15.90 -7.52
C VAL A 205 -4.51 -14.53 -8.09
N THR A 206 -5.78 -14.17 -8.28
CA THR A 206 -6.19 -12.90 -8.91
C THR A 206 -5.60 -11.69 -8.17
N LYS A 207 -5.54 -11.72 -6.84
CA LYS A 207 -4.95 -10.65 -6.05
C LYS A 207 -3.45 -10.49 -6.34
N TYR A 208 -2.70 -11.57 -6.25
CA TYR A 208 -1.26 -11.54 -6.51
C TYR A 208 -0.92 -11.16 -7.95
N ALA A 209 -1.62 -11.76 -8.91
CA ALA A 209 -1.44 -11.43 -10.33
C ALA A 209 -1.70 -9.96 -10.62
N GLY A 210 -2.76 -9.38 -10.03
CA GLY A 210 -3.07 -7.96 -10.16
C GLY A 210 -1.95 -7.08 -9.62
N ASN A 211 -1.49 -7.33 -8.39
CA ASN A 211 -0.42 -6.54 -7.78
C ASN A 211 0.93 -6.71 -8.51
N ALA A 212 1.26 -7.92 -8.94
CA ALA A 212 2.48 -8.17 -9.73
C ALA A 212 2.43 -7.46 -11.09
N PHE A 213 1.28 -7.44 -11.76
CA PHE A 213 1.13 -6.71 -13.03
C PHE A 213 1.28 -5.19 -12.84
N LEU A 214 0.71 -4.63 -11.78
CA LEU A 214 0.88 -3.19 -11.47
C LEU A 214 2.33 -2.85 -11.13
N ALA A 215 3.03 -3.70 -10.36
CA ALA A 215 4.45 -3.56 -10.08
C ALA A 215 5.29 -3.64 -11.37
N THR A 216 4.92 -4.52 -12.31
CA THR A 216 5.55 -4.62 -13.63
C THR A 216 5.40 -3.33 -14.43
N LYS A 217 4.21 -2.72 -14.47
CA LYS A 217 3.98 -1.43 -15.16
C LYS A 217 4.87 -0.32 -14.60
N ILE A 218 4.99 -0.21 -13.27
CA ILE A 218 5.87 0.79 -12.63
C ILE A 218 7.34 0.51 -12.98
N THR A 219 7.76 -0.75 -12.93
CA THR A 219 9.14 -1.12 -13.24
C THR A 219 9.46 -0.85 -14.70
N PHE A 220 8.55 -1.21 -15.61
CA PHE A 220 8.69 -0.95 -17.04
C PHE A 220 8.87 0.55 -17.34
N ILE A 221 7.98 1.41 -16.83
CA ILE A 221 8.09 2.85 -17.12
C ILE A 221 9.33 3.46 -16.47
N ASN A 222 9.81 2.89 -15.36
CA ASN A 222 11.05 3.30 -14.72
C ASN A 222 12.28 2.97 -15.58
N GLU A 223 12.33 1.82 -16.25
CA GLU A 223 13.40 1.49 -17.21
C GLU A 223 13.31 2.34 -18.48
N ILE A 224 12.11 2.62 -18.96
CA ILE A 224 11.90 3.57 -20.06
C ILE A 224 12.39 4.97 -19.67
N ALA A 225 12.19 5.40 -18.40
CA ALA A 225 12.72 6.67 -17.93
C ALA A 225 14.26 6.72 -18.00
N ASP A 226 14.93 5.65 -17.56
CA ASP A 226 16.40 5.54 -17.65
C ASP A 226 16.89 5.61 -19.11
N LEU A 227 16.17 4.99 -20.06
CA LEU A 227 16.45 5.10 -21.49
C LEU A 227 16.22 6.53 -22.01
N CYS A 228 15.10 7.16 -21.64
CA CYS A 228 14.77 8.53 -22.08
C CYS A 228 15.89 9.53 -21.73
N GLU A 229 16.47 9.42 -20.53
CA GLU A 229 17.61 10.25 -20.10
C GLU A 229 18.82 10.12 -21.05
N LYS A 230 19.06 8.93 -21.61
CA LYS A 230 20.19 8.66 -22.50
C LYS A 230 19.97 9.08 -23.96
N VAL A 231 18.73 8.99 -24.42
CA VAL A 231 18.40 9.27 -25.84
C VAL A 231 17.78 10.66 -26.05
N GLY A 232 17.57 11.43 -24.96
CA GLY A 232 16.99 12.79 -25.04
C GLY A 232 15.46 12.81 -25.24
N ALA A 233 14.76 11.74 -24.87
CA ALA A 233 13.30 11.66 -24.86
C ALA A 233 12.74 12.11 -23.50
N ASP A 234 11.43 12.44 -23.45
CA ASP A 234 10.71 12.74 -22.21
C ASP A 234 9.79 11.57 -21.86
N VAL A 235 10.00 10.96 -20.70
CA VAL A 235 9.21 9.80 -20.25
C VAL A 235 7.74 10.13 -20.01
N HIS A 236 7.39 11.38 -19.67
CA HIS A 236 5.99 11.78 -19.52
C HIS A 236 5.25 11.74 -20.86
N ASP A 237 5.89 12.16 -21.94
CA ASP A 237 5.32 12.07 -23.29
C ASP A 237 5.22 10.61 -23.76
N VAL A 238 6.22 9.79 -23.46
CA VAL A 238 6.15 8.34 -23.72
C VAL A 238 5.01 7.71 -22.95
N ALA A 239 4.93 7.93 -21.62
CA ALA A 239 3.88 7.39 -20.78
C ALA A 239 2.48 7.84 -21.22
N ARG A 240 2.34 9.11 -21.63
CA ARG A 240 1.11 9.66 -22.18
C ARG A 240 0.76 8.98 -23.51
N GLY A 241 1.74 8.87 -24.42
CA GLY A 241 1.53 8.27 -25.73
C GLY A 241 1.06 6.83 -25.65
N ILE A 242 1.79 5.97 -24.91
CA ILE A 242 1.40 4.56 -24.75
C ILE A 242 0.14 4.39 -23.89
N GLY A 243 -0.05 5.25 -22.89
CA GLY A 243 -1.19 5.18 -21.98
C GLY A 243 -2.54 5.58 -22.59
N LEU A 244 -2.53 6.25 -23.76
CA LEU A 244 -3.72 6.53 -24.54
C LEU A 244 -4.28 5.29 -25.23
N ASP A 245 -3.45 4.27 -25.47
CA ASP A 245 -3.93 2.97 -25.94
C ASP A 245 -4.74 2.30 -24.81
N GLY A 246 -6.03 2.05 -25.07
CA GLY A 246 -6.95 1.43 -24.11
C GLY A 246 -6.51 0.03 -23.63
N ARG A 247 -5.68 -0.67 -24.40
CA ARG A 247 -5.09 -1.98 -24.04
C ARG A 247 -4.04 -1.85 -22.95
N ILE A 248 -3.39 -0.69 -22.82
CA ILE A 248 -2.34 -0.39 -21.84
C ILE A 248 -2.91 0.40 -20.66
N GLY A 249 -3.62 1.50 -20.95
CA GLY A 249 -4.20 2.41 -19.97
C GLY A 249 -3.17 3.27 -19.24
N ARG A 250 -3.58 4.45 -18.79
CA ARG A 250 -2.70 5.49 -18.21
C ARG A 250 -2.20 5.20 -16.79
N LYS A 251 -2.97 4.42 -16.01
CA LYS A 251 -2.65 4.18 -14.59
C LYS A 251 -1.35 3.37 -14.45
N PHE A 252 -0.56 3.67 -13.43
CA PHE A 252 0.72 3.01 -13.08
C PHE A 252 1.85 3.17 -14.13
N LEU A 253 1.82 4.24 -14.92
CA LEU A 253 2.89 4.65 -15.83
C LEU A 253 3.58 5.95 -15.35
N HIS A 254 3.68 6.16 -14.05
CA HIS A 254 4.38 7.30 -13.46
C HIS A 254 5.79 6.85 -13.03
N PRO A 255 6.86 7.38 -13.65
CA PRO A 255 8.22 7.07 -13.25
C PRO A 255 8.55 7.69 -11.88
N GLY A 256 9.45 7.05 -11.16
CA GLY A 256 9.83 7.50 -9.84
C GLY A 256 10.99 6.70 -9.24
N PRO A 257 11.23 6.80 -7.94
CA PRO A 257 12.37 6.15 -7.26
C PRO A 257 12.20 4.64 -7.04
N GLY A 258 11.12 4.06 -7.51
CA GLY A 258 10.71 2.68 -7.28
C GLY A 258 9.46 2.59 -6.44
N PHE A 259 8.87 1.40 -6.38
CA PHE A 259 7.72 1.14 -5.53
C PHE A 259 8.14 0.63 -4.14
N GLY A 260 7.28 0.90 -3.17
CA GLY A 260 7.37 0.45 -1.78
C GLY A 260 5.98 0.11 -1.24
N GLY A 261 5.81 0.28 0.07
CA GLY A 261 4.55 0.01 0.78
C GLY A 261 4.36 -1.44 1.17
N SER A 262 3.27 -1.70 1.85
CA SER A 262 2.93 -3.00 2.43
C SER A 262 2.51 -4.07 1.43
N CYS A 263 2.15 -3.70 0.19
CA CYS A 263 1.51 -4.61 -0.76
C CYS A 263 2.49 -5.12 -1.82
N PHE A 264 2.98 -4.25 -2.72
CA PHE A 264 3.74 -4.68 -3.89
C PHE A 264 5.01 -5.47 -3.56
N PRO A 265 5.88 -5.06 -2.63
CA PRO A 265 7.07 -5.83 -2.30
C PRO A 265 6.72 -7.21 -1.75
N LYS A 266 5.79 -7.26 -0.79
CA LYS A 266 5.36 -8.50 -0.14
C LYS A 266 4.68 -9.45 -1.13
N ASP A 267 3.74 -8.94 -1.95
CA ASP A 267 2.90 -9.77 -2.80
C ASP A 267 3.68 -10.31 -4.02
N THR A 268 4.62 -9.53 -4.56
CA THR A 268 5.52 -10.01 -5.62
C THR A 268 6.44 -11.11 -5.13
N LEU A 269 7.00 -10.98 -3.91
CA LEU A 269 7.80 -12.01 -3.27
C LEU A 269 7.00 -13.28 -3.02
N ALA A 270 5.79 -13.15 -2.45
CA ALA A 270 4.92 -14.29 -2.16
C ALA A 270 4.48 -15.02 -3.44
N LEU A 271 4.18 -14.28 -4.52
CA LEU A 271 3.85 -14.89 -5.83
C LEU A 271 5.05 -15.65 -6.40
N ALA A 272 6.24 -15.03 -6.40
CA ALA A 272 7.44 -15.69 -6.90
C ALA A 272 7.77 -16.95 -6.11
N TYR A 273 7.60 -16.93 -4.78
CA TYR A 273 7.78 -18.09 -3.93
C TYR A 273 6.76 -19.20 -4.26
N THR A 274 5.46 -18.90 -4.24
CA THR A 274 4.38 -19.86 -4.55
C THR A 274 4.56 -20.49 -5.93
N ALA A 275 4.97 -19.70 -6.91
CA ALA A 275 5.21 -20.16 -8.27
C ALA A 275 6.39 -21.17 -8.35
N ARG A 276 7.46 -20.93 -7.58
CA ARG A 276 8.59 -21.88 -7.50
C ARG A 276 8.17 -23.19 -6.84
N GLU A 277 7.44 -23.16 -5.73
CA GLU A 277 6.89 -24.35 -5.08
C GLU A 277 5.98 -25.17 -6.01
N ALA A 278 5.23 -24.47 -6.87
CA ALA A 278 4.38 -25.08 -7.89
C ALA A 278 5.14 -25.52 -9.16
N ASN A 279 6.47 -25.42 -9.20
CA ASN A 279 7.30 -25.68 -10.40
C ASN A 279 6.89 -24.84 -11.64
N ALA A 280 6.37 -23.62 -11.42
CA ALA A 280 5.93 -22.69 -12.46
C ALA A 280 6.54 -21.29 -12.23
N PRO A 281 7.88 -21.12 -12.30
CA PRO A 281 8.57 -19.88 -11.91
C PRO A 281 8.08 -18.69 -12.71
N GLN A 282 7.88 -17.56 -12.02
CA GLN A 282 7.40 -16.29 -12.59
C GLN A 282 8.60 -15.37 -12.87
N THR A 283 9.34 -15.65 -13.94
CA THR A 283 10.59 -14.96 -14.28
C THR A 283 10.44 -13.44 -14.44
N ILE A 284 9.32 -12.97 -15.01
CA ILE A 284 9.03 -11.54 -15.13
C ILE A 284 8.93 -10.91 -13.74
N VAL A 285 8.19 -11.52 -12.81
CA VAL A 285 8.00 -11.01 -11.45
C VAL A 285 9.30 -10.99 -10.67
N GLU A 286 10.11 -12.04 -10.81
CA GLU A 286 11.45 -12.11 -10.20
C GLU A 286 12.35 -10.99 -10.70
N GLN A 287 12.32 -10.70 -12.00
CA GLN A 287 13.08 -9.59 -12.59
C GLN A 287 12.57 -8.24 -12.10
N VAL A 288 11.25 -8.04 -11.99
CA VAL A 288 10.64 -6.82 -11.44
C VAL A 288 11.14 -6.52 -10.02
N ILE A 289 11.21 -7.54 -9.15
CA ILE A 289 11.73 -7.40 -7.78
C ILE A 289 13.19 -6.92 -7.81
N GLN A 290 14.04 -7.55 -8.62
CA GLN A 290 15.47 -7.20 -8.72
C GLN A 290 15.68 -5.79 -9.25
N VAL A 291 14.97 -5.41 -10.34
CA VAL A 291 15.09 -4.09 -10.95
C VAL A 291 14.63 -3.00 -10.00
N ASN A 292 13.51 -3.21 -9.28
CA ASN A 292 13.00 -2.25 -8.31
C ASN A 292 13.99 -2.02 -7.15
N ASN A 293 14.57 -3.08 -6.59
CA ASN A 293 15.55 -2.98 -5.52
C ASN A 293 16.84 -2.26 -5.98
N GLY A 294 17.29 -2.56 -7.20
CA GLY A 294 18.42 -1.85 -7.80
C GLY A 294 18.14 -0.38 -8.07
N ARG A 295 16.89 -0.05 -8.45
CA ARG A 295 16.50 1.33 -8.75
C ARG A 295 16.60 2.26 -7.55
N LYS A 296 16.11 1.86 -6.38
CA LYS A 296 16.18 2.68 -5.16
C LYS A 296 17.62 3.14 -4.89
N LYS A 297 18.59 2.22 -5.01
CA LYS A 297 20.02 2.54 -4.87
C LYS A 297 20.54 3.48 -5.97
N ARG A 298 20.09 3.29 -7.23
CA ARG A 298 20.47 4.19 -8.34
C ARG A 298 19.94 5.62 -8.12
N MET A 299 18.81 5.81 -7.44
CA MET A 299 18.30 7.15 -7.16
C MET A 299 19.20 7.93 -6.18
N ALA A 300 19.77 7.28 -5.17
CA ALA A 300 20.78 7.92 -4.34
C ALA A 300 22.03 8.31 -5.17
N ARG A 301 22.47 7.42 -6.06
CA ARG A 301 23.59 7.71 -6.96
C ARG A 301 23.30 8.89 -7.89
N LYS A 302 22.07 8.99 -8.42
CA LYS A 302 21.60 10.12 -9.24
C LYS A 302 21.76 11.44 -8.51
N VAL A 303 21.39 11.52 -7.22
CA VAL A 303 21.60 12.72 -6.38
C VAL A 303 23.09 13.04 -6.22
N ILE A 304 23.92 12.03 -5.96
CA ILE A 304 25.37 12.21 -5.82
C ILE A 304 25.99 12.73 -7.13
N ASP A 305 25.63 12.13 -8.26
CA ASP A 305 26.16 12.53 -9.58
C ASP A 305 25.72 13.95 -9.96
N PHE A 306 24.48 14.33 -9.66
CA PHE A 306 23.97 15.68 -9.84
C PHE A 306 24.76 16.72 -9.01
N CYS A 307 25.26 16.34 -7.86
CA CYS A 307 26.11 17.18 -7.01
C CYS A 307 27.59 17.19 -7.42
N GLY A 308 27.94 16.64 -8.59
CA GLY A 308 29.31 16.59 -9.08
C GLY A 308 30.13 15.40 -8.59
N GLY A 309 29.47 14.32 -8.18
CA GLY A 309 30.06 13.05 -7.76
C GLY A 309 30.34 12.94 -6.26
N SER A 310 30.07 13.98 -5.47
CA SER A 310 30.20 13.96 -4.01
C SER A 310 29.12 14.79 -3.32
N VAL A 311 28.61 14.28 -2.19
CA VAL A 311 27.70 14.98 -1.29
C VAL A 311 28.32 15.16 0.11
N ALA A 312 29.61 14.88 0.28
CA ALA A 312 30.29 14.98 1.54
C ALA A 312 30.22 16.42 2.11
N GLY A 313 29.69 16.55 3.32
CA GLY A 313 29.52 17.83 4.00
C GLY A 313 28.34 18.67 3.51
N LEU A 314 27.64 18.28 2.43
CA LEU A 314 26.45 19.00 1.95
C LEU A 314 25.27 18.74 2.88
N THR A 315 24.40 19.77 2.99
CA THR A 315 23.08 19.64 3.61
C THR A 315 22.04 19.35 2.52
N ILE A 316 21.41 18.18 2.61
CA ILE A 316 20.36 17.77 1.68
C ILE A 316 19.01 17.93 2.36
N GLY A 317 18.15 18.81 1.79
CA GLY A 317 16.74 18.89 2.13
C GLY A 317 15.97 17.75 1.45
N VAL A 318 15.19 16.97 2.20
CA VAL A 318 14.39 15.86 1.67
C VAL A 318 12.91 16.15 1.88
N LEU A 319 12.15 16.12 0.81
CA LEU A 319 10.68 16.26 0.82
C LEU A 319 10.03 14.91 0.53
N GLY A 320 9.31 14.39 1.52
CA GLY A 320 8.61 13.11 1.48
C GLY A 320 9.50 11.93 1.88
N LEU A 321 9.01 11.13 2.80
CA LEU A 321 9.67 9.94 3.36
C LEU A 321 8.82 8.68 3.18
N THR A 322 7.49 8.80 3.26
CA THR A 322 6.55 7.71 3.02
C THR A 322 6.64 7.17 1.60
N PHE A 323 6.21 5.93 1.37
CA PHE A 323 6.33 5.31 0.04
C PHE A 323 5.45 5.97 -1.03
N LYS A 324 4.39 6.68 -0.61
CA LYS A 324 3.49 7.49 -1.45
C LYS A 324 2.75 8.53 -0.59
N PRO A 325 2.07 9.54 -1.19
CA PRO A 325 1.26 10.51 -0.43
C PRO A 325 0.02 9.87 0.22
N ASN A 326 -0.57 10.61 1.18
CA ASN A 326 -1.79 10.27 1.91
C ASN A 326 -1.69 8.97 2.73
N THR A 327 -0.52 8.68 3.29
CA THR A 327 -0.27 7.58 4.23
C THR A 327 0.91 7.91 5.14
N ASP A 328 0.96 7.28 6.30
CA ASP A 328 2.10 7.27 7.21
C ASP A 328 3.02 6.06 6.99
N ASP A 329 2.71 5.20 6.01
CA ASP A 329 3.41 3.92 5.78
C ASP A 329 4.82 4.12 5.22
N MET A 330 5.80 3.67 6.01
CA MET A 330 7.22 3.69 5.69
C MET A 330 7.76 2.34 5.19
N ARG A 331 6.92 1.28 5.16
CA ARG A 331 7.38 -0.07 4.78
C ARG A 331 7.91 -0.09 3.35
N ASP A 332 9.12 -0.59 3.18
CA ASP A 332 9.81 -0.62 1.88
C ASP A 332 9.82 0.71 1.11
N ALA A 333 9.63 1.85 1.81
CA ALA A 333 9.67 3.17 1.18
C ALA A 333 11.04 3.41 0.52
N PRO A 334 11.11 4.02 -0.68
CA PRO A 334 12.37 4.33 -1.34
C PRO A 334 13.31 5.20 -0.50
N SER A 335 12.78 6.02 0.39
CA SER A 335 13.54 6.84 1.33
C SER A 335 14.43 6.02 2.27
N LEU A 336 14.01 4.79 2.62
CA LEU A 336 14.78 3.87 3.49
C LEU A 336 16.06 3.35 2.82
N ASP A 337 16.14 3.40 1.50
CA ASP A 337 17.35 3.08 0.74
C ASP A 337 18.14 4.36 0.39
N ILE A 338 17.44 5.43 -0.03
CA ILE A 338 18.06 6.65 -0.55
C ILE A 338 18.72 7.46 0.57
N VAL A 339 18.02 7.71 1.67
CA VAL A 339 18.54 8.57 2.76
C VAL A 339 19.79 7.97 3.40
N PRO A 340 19.81 6.68 3.83
CA PRO A 340 21.02 6.10 4.38
C PRO A 340 22.20 6.06 3.39
N ALA A 341 21.94 5.88 2.09
CA ALA A 341 22.99 5.90 1.08
C ALA A 341 23.62 7.29 0.93
N LEU A 342 22.83 8.37 1.00
CA LEU A 342 23.32 9.75 0.99
C LEU A 342 24.11 10.08 2.28
N GLN A 343 23.64 9.60 3.44
CA GLN A 343 24.35 9.74 4.72
C GLN A 343 25.70 9.01 4.69
N ALA A 344 25.73 7.78 4.17
CA ALA A 344 26.97 7.02 3.99
C ALA A 344 27.99 7.71 3.06
N ALA A 345 27.48 8.52 2.11
CA ALA A 345 28.31 9.38 1.25
C ALA A 345 28.70 10.72 1.92
N GLY A 346 28.37 10.93 3.20
CA GLY A 346 28.79 12.09 4.00
C GLY A 346 27.82 13.28 3.98
N ALA A 347 26.59 13.11 3.49
CA ALA A 347 25.56 14.16 3.52
C ALA A 347 24.93 14.32 4.90
N LYS A 348 24.52 15.56 5.23
CA LYS A 348 23.63 15.87 6.35
C LYS A 348 22.19 15.94 5.84
N ILE A 349 21.28 15.22 6.47
CA ILE A 349 19.90 15.13 6.01
C ILE A 349 18.97 15.98 6.90
N VAL A 350 18.19 16.82 6.25
CA VAL A 350 17.10 17.60 6.85
C VAL A 350 15.81 17.23 6.11
N ALA A 351 14.82 16.68 6.78
CA ALA A 351 13.68 16.07 6.11
C ALA A 351 12.33 16.59 6.63
N PHE A 352 11.36 16.60 5.73
CA PHE A 352 9.96 16.85 6.06
C PHE A 352 9.05 15.85 5.32
N ASP A 353 8.11 15.29 6.05
CA ASP A 353 6.99 14.51 5.52
C ASP A 353 5.72 14.88 6.30
N PRO A 354 4.57 15.09 5.67
CA PRO A 354 3.34 15.49 6.37
C PRO A 354 2.87 14.50 7.45
N GLU A 355 3.02 13.19 7.22
CA GLU A 355 2.46 12.15 8.08
C GLU A 355 3.51 11.12 8.58
N GLY A 356 4.58 10.88 7.82
CA GLY A 356 5.50 9.77 8.06
C GLY A 356 6.64 10.07 9.03
N MET A 357 6.78 11.26 9.60
CA MET A 357 7.98 11.64 10.37
C MET A 357 8.14 10.85 11.67
N GLU A 358 7.04 10.49 12.34
CA GLU A 358 7.10 9.69 13.57
C GLU A 358 7.65 8.28 13.29
N GLU A 359 7.12 7.61 12.27
CA GLU A 359 7.61 6.29 11.84
C GLU A 359 9.04 6.38 11.26
N ALA A 360 9.34 7.40 10.47
CA ALA A 360 10.67 7.64 9.96
C ALA A 360 11.70 7.82 11.10
N GLY A 361 11.33 8.51 12.18
CA GLY A 361 12.19 8.71 13.35
C GLY A 361 12.51 7.40 14.10
N ARG A 362 11.66 6.39 13.99
CA ARG A 362 11.92 5.05 14.54
C ARG A 362 12.85 4.21 13.66
N LEU A 363 12.87 4.47 12.34
CA LEU A 363 13.56 3.66 11.33
C LEU A 363 14.87 4.28 10.85
N MET A 364 14.98 5.61 10.85
CA MET A 364 16.11 6.37 10.34
C MET A 364 16.92 7.00 11.48
N LYS A 365 18.24 6.96 11.37
CA LYS A 365 19.14 7.63 12.31
C LYS A 365 19.74 8.89 11.66
N ASP A 366 20.14 9.84 12.48
CA ASP A 366 20.85 11.06 12.06
C ASP A 366 20.12 11.87 10.98
N VAL A 367 18.77 11.93 11.06
CA VAL A 367 17.91 12.78 10.26
C VAL A 367 17.35 13.90 11.12
N SER A 368 17.50 15.15 10.69
CA SER A 368 16.87 16.30 11.32
C SER A 368 15.49 16.53 10.73
N PHE A 369 14.44 16.30 11.51
CA PHE A 369 13.07 16.51 11.06
C PHE A 369 12.64 17.96 11.28
N THR A 370 11.90 18.52 10.33
CA THR A 370 11.38 19.88 10.35
C THR A 370 9.84 19.91 10.38
N ARG A 371 9.26 21.06 10.63
CA ARG A 371 7.79 21.22 10.72
C ARG A 371 7.14 21.56 9.38
N THR A 372 7.94 22.04 8.43
CA THR A 372 7.45 22.45 7.11
C THR A 372 8.46 22.12 6.02
N ALA A 373 7.96 22.00 4.78
CA ALA A 373 8.80 21.80 3.60
C ALA A 373 9.79 22.98 3.40
N TYR A 374 9.39 24.21 3.75
CA TYR A 374 10.26 25.38 3.66
C TYR A 374 11.43 25.35 4.66
N GLU A 375 11.18 24.85 5.88
CA GLU A 375 12.26 24.62 6.85
C GLU A 375 13.25 23.56 6.35
N ALA A 376 12.78 22.49 5.70
CA ALA A 376 13.65 21.48 5.11
C ALA A 376 14.53 22.05 3.96
N ALA A 377 14.02 23.05 3.23
CA ALA A 377 14.77 23.75 2.19
C ALA A 377 15.76 24.78 2.74
N THR A 378 15.56 25.27 3.99
CA THR A 378 16.36 26.35 4.57
C THR A 378 17.82 25.92 4.76
N GLY A 379 18.74 26.64 4.08
CA GLY A 379 20.17 26.36 4.12
C GLY A 379 20.60 25.06 3.42
N ALA A 380 19.72 24.39 2.68
CA ALA A 380 20.02 23.21 1.91
C ALA A 380 20.92 23.53 0.69
N ASP A 381 21.89 22.67 0.41
CA ASP A 381 22.71 22.72 -0.79
C ASP A 381 22.03 22.05 -1.99
N VAL A 382 21.13 21.12 -1.73
CA VAL A 382 20.25 20.47 -2.72
C VAL A 382 18.95 20.06 -2.03
N LEU A 383 17.84 20.19 -2.75
CA LEU A 383 16.52 19.71 -2.33
C LEU A 383 16.17 18.45 -3.14
N VAL A 384 15.78 17.38 -2.47
CA VAL A 384 15.41 16.10 -3.09
C VAL A 384 13.96 15.77 -2.78
N VAL A 385 13.15 15.57 -3.82
CA VAL A 385 11.75 15.15 -3.69
C VAL A 385 11.67 13.64 -3.86
N ILE A 386 11.29 12.91 -2.79
CA ILE A 386 11.16 11.44 -2.81
C ILE A 386 9.70 11.00 -2.89
N THR A 387 8.78 11.73 -2.24
CA THR A 387 7.33 11.44 -2.25
C THR A 387 6.54 12.65 -2.75
N GLU A 388 5.57 12.39 -3.63
CA GLU A 388 4.81 13.42 -4.36
C GLU A 388 3.58 13.96 -3.59
N TRP A 389 3.75 14.39 -2.34
CA TRP A 389 2.66 15.00 -1.57
C TRP A 389 2.05 16.21 -2.29
N HIS A 390 0.73 16.37 -2.19
CA HIS A 390 0.04 17.48 -2.87
C HIS A 390 0.53 18.84 -2.41
N GLU A 391 0.83 19.00 -1.12
CA GLU A 391 1.34 20.26 -0.60
C GLU A 391 2.68 20.67 -1.22
N PHE A 392 3.53 19.72 -1.64
CA PHE A 392 4.81 20.04 -2.28
C PHE A 392 4.64 20.64 -3.68
N ARG A 393 3.55 20.29 -4.37
CA ARG A 393 3.20 20.90 -5.67
C ARG A 393 2.74 22.34 -5.52
N GLY A 394 2.22 22.72 -4.36
CA GLY A 394 1.74 24.06 -4.03
C GLY A 394 2.81 24.98 -3.43
N LEU A 395 4.04 24.51 -3.24
CA LEU A 395 5.13 25.34 -2.72
C LEU A 395 5.50 26.43 -3.72
N ASP A 396 5.79 27.64 -3.20
CA ASP A 396 6.33 28.73 -4.02
C ASP A 396 7.81 28.47 -4.32
N PRO A 397 8.21 28.22 -5.58
CA PRO A 397 9.60 27.94 -5.93
C PRO A 397 10.53 29.13 -5.67
N ARG A 398 10.04 30.36 -5.76
CA ARG A 398 10.86 31.56 -5.48
C ARG A 398 11.26 31.60 -4.02
N ARG A 399 10.31 31.34 -3.13
CA ARG A 399 10.57 31.24 -1.69
C ARG A 399 11.53 30.08 -1.38
N ILE A 400 11.38 28.92 -2.02
CA ILE A 400 12.34 27.80 -1.88
C ILE A 400 13.74 28.27 -2.27
N LYS A 401 13.88 28.95 -3.39
CA LYS A 401 15.17 29.45 -3.89
C LYS A 401 15.85 30.39 -2.90
N ASP A 402 15.08 31.32 -2.32
CA ASP A 402 15.61 32.30 -1.37
C ASP A 402 16.07 31.68 -0.04
N LEU A 403 15.48 30.53 0.34
CA LEU A 403 15.82 29.80 1.56
C LEU A 403 17.04 28.88 1.39
N MET A 404 17.30 28.40 0.19
CA MET A 404 18.37 27.44 -0.09
C MET A 404 19.74 28.15 -0.16
N ARG A 405 20.79 27.42 0.19
CA ARG A 405 22.17 27.90 -0.04
C ARG A 405 22.53 27.88 -1.52
N GLN A 406 22.07 26.86 -2.23
CA GLN A 406 22.22 26.73 -3.67
C GLN A 406 20.88 26.27 -4.28
N PRO A 407 20.43 26.91 -5.37
CA PRO A 407 19.14 26.59 -5.99
C PRO A 407 19.26 25.30 -6.84
N ARG A 408 19.36 24.15 -6.19
CA ARG A 408 19.53 22.83 -6.82
C ARG A 408 18.41 21.91 -6.39
N ILE A 409 17.72 21.29 -7.35
CA ILE A 409 16.63 20.35 -7.07
C ILE A 409 16.84 19.04 -7.85
N VAL A 410 16.74 17.91 -7.14
CA VAL A 410 16.57 16.59 -7.73
C VAL A 410 15.16 16.11 -7.43
N ASP A 411 14.34 16.05 -8.45
CA ASP A 411 12.93 15.71 -8.33
C ASP A 411 12.70 14.25 -8.79
N LEU A 412 12.71 13.33 -7.84
CA LEU A 412 12.54 11.90 -8.14
C LEU A 412 11.07 11.52 -8.44
N ARG A 413 10.14 12.48 -8.38
CA ARG A 413 8.71 12.29 -8.64
C ARG A 413 8.16 13.15 -9.76
N ASN A 414 9.00 14.02 -10.33
CA ASN A 414 8.61 14.92 -11.42
C ASN A 414 7.39 15.80 -11.08
N ILE A 415 7.33 16.33 -9.85
CA ILE A 415 6.22 17.17 -9.40
C ILE A 415 6.29 18.60 -9.91
N PHE A 416 7.48 19.07 -10.29
CA PHE A 416 7.71 20.40 -10.83
C PHE A 416 7.89 20.40 -12.35
N ASP A 417 7.56 21.53 -12.99
CA ASP A 417 7.88 21.73 -14.40
C ASP A 417 9.36 22.12 -14.58
N PRO A 418 10.15 21.35 -15.35
CA PRO A 418 11.58 21.64 -15.53
C PRO A 418 11.86 22.98 -16.22
N GLY A 419 10.98 23.42 -17.11
CA GLY A 419 11.12 24.70 -17.82
C GLY A 419 10.93 25.86 -16.86
N GLU A 420 9.88 25.82 -16.04
CA GLU A 420 9.62 26.81 -15.01
C GLU A 420 10.77 26.87 -13.99
N MET A 421 11.22 25.71 -13.47
CA MET A 421 12.29 25.69 -12.49
C MET A 421 13.58 26.29 -13.02
N ARG A 422 13.94 25.99 -14.26
CA ARG A 422 15.12 26.58 -14.91
C ARG A 422 14.96 28.09 -15.16
N ALA A 423 13.78 28.53 -15.59
CA ALA A 423 13.48 29.95 -15.78
C ALA A 423 13.60 30.76 -14.47
N LEU A 424 13.30 30.13 -13.34
CA LEU A 424 13.50 30.67 -12.01
C LEU A 424 14.96 30.60 -11.54
N GLY A 425 15.85 29.97 -12.31
CA GLY A 425 17.28 29.89 -12.04
C GLY A 425 17.69 28.71 -11.14
N PHE A 426 16.90 27.64 -11.09
CA PHE A 426 17.30 26.40 -10.46
C PHE A 426 18.15 25.53 -11.42
N THR A 427 19.16 24.89 -10.88
CA THR A 427 19.67 23.66 -11.48
C THR A 427 18.70 22.55 -11.12
N TYR A 428 18.04 21.96 -12.11
CA TYR A 428 16.96 21.00 -11.89
C TYR A 428 17.20 19.72 -12.67
N GLU A 429 17.02 18.58 -12.01
CA GLU A 429 17.03 17.25 -12.61
C GLU A 429 15.81 16.45 -12.14
N GLY A 430 15.06 15.89 -13.10
CA GLY A 430 13.96 14.95 -12.87
C GLY A 430 14.33 13.52 -13.21
N VAL A 431 13.35 12.63 -13.21
CA VAL A 431 13.48 11.23 -13.61
C VAL A 431 12.96 11.06 -15.04
N GLY A 432 13.81 10.55 -15.95
CA GLY A 432 13.42 10.28 -17.33
C GLY A 432 13.14 11.53 -18.16
N ARG A 433 13.65 12.69 -17.74
CA ARG A 433 13.46 13.96 -18.44
C ARG A 433 14.80 14.44 -18.98
N PRO A 434 14.84 14.90 -20.24
CA PRO A 434 16.12 15.27 -20.86
C PRO A 434 16.74 16.46 -20.15
N ALA A 435 18.07 16.42 -19.99
CA ALA A 435 18.84 17.59 -19.65
C ALA A 435 18.65 18.68 -20.72
N PRO A 436 18.81 19.98 -20.41
CA PRO A 436 18.79 21.01 -21.43
C PRO A 436 19.81 20.66 -22.51
N ARG A 437 19.42 20.74 -23.77
CA ARG A 437 20.41 20.74 -24.86
C ARG A 437 21.22 22.02 -24.70
N SER A 438 22.52 21.84 -24.48
CA SER A 438 23.50 22.94 -24.48
C SER A 438 23.51 23.70 -25.81
#